data_39767bd6e4a8167a7579001d79f064e4
#
_entry.id   39767bd6e4a8167a7579001d79f064e4
#
_cell.length_a   1.000
_cell.length_b   1.000
_cell.length_c   1.000
_cell.angle_alpha   90.00
_cell.angle_beta   90.00
_cell.angle_gamma   90.00
#
_symmetry.space_group_name_H-M   'P 1'
#
loop_
_entity.id
_entity.type
_entity.pdbx_description
1 polymer ?
#
loop_
_entity_poly.entity_id
_entity_poly.type
_entity_poly.pdbx_seq_one_letter_code
_entity_poly.pdbx_strand_id
1 'polypeptide(L)'
;MKKIAFYSILLSLAAFSFSCGGDDDTNPTKPSSNQTSISNTNVNLKVGETANVVIKNYDSLVFVNNSNIATIEKIDSLNYRIVGRKVGTTFIDLKSVKCNITINRYYAYFRDPNLSWGEGKNIVKSYELRLLKTDEPSSLLYQENNSVCLKYVHYLFSDYKLSSINMYFLPNKTVELNNYLNDYYMQSAQTDPEYDLYESPLPKTDPKFFNVKVKKTPVNFNNADYILITLSNPNFK
;
A
#
# COMPACT_ATOMS: atom_id res chain seq x y z
N MET A 1 22.60 -7.86 -42.75
CA MET A 1 21.94 -9.18 -42.73
C MET A 1 22.47 -9.97 -41.53
N LYS A 2 21.75 -10.06 -40.43
CA LYS A 2 22.07 -10.92 -39.29
C LYS A 2 20.85 -11.79 -39.02
N LYS A 3 21.06 -13.10 -39.08
CA LYS A 3 20.05 -14.15 -38.98
C LYS A 3 19.62 -14.30 -37.51
N ILE A 4 18.31 -14.26 -37.26
CA ILE A 4 17.69 -14.57 -35.99
C ILE A 4 17.41 -16.08 -35.96
N ALA A 5 18.01 -16.79 -35.01
CA ALA A 5 17.79 -18.21 -34.81
C ALA A 5 16.59 -18.41 -33.85
N PHE A 6 15.56 -19.09 -34.37
CA PHE A 6 14.43 -19.58 -33.57
C PHE A 6 14.85 -20.85 -32.82
N TYR A 7 14.75 -20.82 -31.50
CA TYR A 7 14.83 -22.02 -30.66
C TYR A 7 13.43 -22.59 -30.42
N SER A 8 13.17 -23.74 -31.04
CA SER A 8 11.98 -24.55 -30.77
C SER A 8 12.18 -25.31 -29.48
N ILE A 9 11.34 -25.08 -28.46
CA ILE A 9 11.30 -25.91 -27.25
C ILE A 9 10.39 -27.10 -27.51
N LEU A 10 10.99 -28.28 -27.48
CA LEU A 10 10.35 -29.57 -27.64
C LEU A 10 9.58 -29.93 -26.36
N LEU A 11 8.28 -30.12 -26.48
CA LEU A 11 7.39 -30.57 -25.41
C LEU A 11 7.51 -32.07 -25.27
N SER A 12 8.18 -32.58 -24.23
CA SER A 12 8.26 -34.02 -23.91
C SER A 12 7.04 -34.46 -23.13
N LEU A 13 6.17 -35.21 -23.79
CA LEU A 13 5.02 -35.89 -23.22
C LEU A 13 5.53 -37.17 -22.46
N ALA A 14 5.51 -37.15 -21.14
CA ALA A 14 5.76 -38.35 -20.34
C ALA A 14 4.44 -39.11 -20.15
N ALA A 15 4.32 -40.25 -20.82
CA ALA A 15 3.25 -41.20 -20.60
C ALA A 15 3.50 -41.97 -19.31
N PHE A 16 2.65 -41.80 -18.31
CA PHE A 16 2.63 -42.67 -17.12
C PHE A 16 1.73 -43.90 -17.40
N SER A 17 2.37 -45.06 -17.46
CA SER A 17 1.74 -46.38 -17.53
C SER A 17 1.03 -46.67 -16.20
N PHE A 18 -0.28 -46.96 -16.28
CA PHE A 18 -1.05 -47.49 -15.18
C PHE A 18 -0.62 -48.96 -14.93
N SER A 19 -0.06 -49.22 -13.75
CA SER A 19 0.06 -50.54 -13.20
C SER A 19 -1.15 -50.82 -12.32
N CYS A 20 -1.95 -51.78 -12.70
CA CYS A 20 -3.06 -52.31 -11.92
C CYS A 20 -2.51 -53.46 -11.07
N GLY A 21 -2.79 -53.49 -9.78
CA GLY A 21 -2.56 -54.66 -8.92
C GLY A 21 -2.51 -54.33 -7.43
N GLY A 22 -3.50 -54.85 -6.68
CA GLY A 22 -3.45 -54.93 -5.23
C GLY A 22 -4.67 -54.37 -4.53
N ASP A 23 -5.62 -55.25 -4.20
CA ASP A 23 -6.68 -55.05 -3.22
C ASP A 23 -6.05 -54.75 -1.86
N ASP A 24 -6.18 -53.49 -1.39
CA ASP A 24 -6.13 -53.18 0.02
C ASP A 24 -7.24 -52.17 0.28
N ASP A 25 -8.25 -52.59 1.03
CA ASP A 25 -9.37 -51.83 1.57
C ASP A 25 -8.88 -50.69 2.52
N THR A 26 -8.11 -49.77 2.02
CA THR A 26 -7.94 -48.47 2.66
C THR A 26 -8.98 -47.53 2.07
N ASN A 27 -10.13 -47.49 2.74
CA ASN A 27 -11.17 -46.51 2.54
C ASN A 27 -10.52 -45.12 2.39
N PRO A 28 -10.55 -44.47 1.20
CA PRO A 28 -9.97 -43.16 1.05
C PRO A 28 -10.73 -42.24 2.00
N THR A 29 -10.06 -41.76 3.03
CA THR A 29 -10.58 -40.75 3.94
C THR A 29 -11.10 -39.62 3.08
N LYS A 30 -12.42 -39.60 2.89
CA LYS A 30 -13.14 -38.49 2.21
C LYS A 30 -12.65 -37.20 2.85
N PRO A 31 -12.07 -36.27 2.11
CA PRO A 31 -11.56 -35.04 2.71
C PRO A 31 -12.67 -34.41 3.53
N SER A 32 -12.40 -34.15 4.80
CA SER A 32 -13.34 -33.60 5.76
C SER A 32 -14.02 -32.40 5.11
N SER A 33 -15.31 -32.52 4.83
CA SER A 33 -16.13 -31.47 4.13
C SER A 33 -16.31 -30.19 4.93
N ASN A 34 -15.67 -30.07 6.10
CA ASN A 34 -15.90 -29.01 7.08
C ASN A 34 -14.72 -28.06 7.26
N GLN A 35 -13.72 -28.08 6.38
CA GLN A 35 -12.60 -27.13 6.50
C GLN A 35 -13.04 -25.73 6.04
N THR A 36 -12.76 -24.71 6.87
CA THR A 36 -12.95 -23.32 6.49
C THR A 36 -12.16 -22.98 5.23
N SER A 37 -12.80 -22.35 4.27
CA SER A 37 -12.16 -21.95 3.02
C SER A 37 -12.62 -20.57 2.56
N ILE A 38 -11.77 -19.90 1.80
CA ILE A 38 -12.06 -18.67 1.08
C ILE A 38 -11.68 -18.83 -0.38
N SER A 39 -12.51 -18.32 -1.29
CA SER A 39 -12.30 -18.49 -2.74
C SER A 39 -11.03 -17.81 -3.29
N ASN A 40 -10.53 -16.80 -2.58
CA ASN A 40 -9.32 -16.07 -2.97
C ASN A 40 -8.53 -15.68 -1.72
N THR A 41 -7.26 -16.08 -1.63
CA THR A 41 -6.36 -15.79 -0.52
C THR A 41 -5.54 -14.52 -0.71
N ASN A 42 -5.59 -13.92 -1.90
CA ASN A 42 -4.92 -12.65 -2.21
C ASN A 42 -5.83 -11.78 -3.08
N VAL A 43 -6.29 -10.68 -2.53
CA VAL A 43 -7.16 -9.71 -3.21
C VAL A 43 -6.37 -8.43 -3.47
N ASN A 44 -6.28 -8.01 -4.74
CA ASN A 44 -5.65 -6.77 -5.16
C ASN A 44 -6.72 -5.86 -5.78
N LEU A 45 -6.89 -4.69 -5.21
CA LEU A 45 -7.86 -3.67 -5.64
C LEU A 45 -7.18 -2.31 -5.74
N LYS A 46 -7.84 -1.38 -6.43
CA LYS A 46 -7.57 0.05 -6.26
C LYS A 46 -8.57 0.66 -5.28
N VAL A 47 -8.26 1.86 -4.80
CA VAL A 47 -9.19 2.63 -3.97
C VAL A 47 -10.53 2.79 -4.71
N GLY A 48 -11.64 2.48 -4.03
CA GLY A 48 -13.00 2.51 -4.58
C GLY A 48 -13.43 1.24 -5.33
N GLU A 49 -12.52 0.34 -5.69
CA GLU A 49 -12.87 -0.93 -6.34
C GLU A 49 -13.38 -1.96 -5.33
N THR A 50 -14.08 -2.96 -5.84
CA THR A 50 -14.67 -4.05 -5.05
C THR A 50 -14.30 -5.41 -5.60
N ALA A 51 -14.21 -6.42 -4.71
CA ALA A 51 -14.09 -7.82 -5.08
C ALA A 51 -15.08 -8.67 -4.26
N ASN A 52 -15.65 -9.69 -4.90
CA ASN A 52 -16.46 -10.68 -4.22
C ASN A 52 -15.60 -11.90 -3.84
N VAL A 53 -15.81 -12.41 -2.62
CA VAL A 53 -15.20 -13.64 -2.12
C VAL A 53 -16.27 -14.55 -1.55
N VAL A 54 -16.06 -15.86 -1.69
CA VAL A 54 -16.94 -16.91 -1.11
C VAL A 54 -16.22 -17.47 0.10
N ILE A 55 -16.88 -17.45 1.26
CA ILE A 55 -16.35 -18.03 2.52
C ILE A 55 -17.27 -19.17 2.93
N LYS A 56 -16.70 -20.37 3.13
CA LYS A 56 -17.43 -21.58 3.50
C LYS A 56 -16.95 -22.12 4.84
N ASN A 57 -17.86 -22.74 5.60
CA ASN A 57 -17.58 -23.42 6.86
C ASN A 57 -16.91 -22.52 7.91
N TYR A 58 -17.43 -21.29 8.04
CA TYR A 58 -16.97 -20.33 9.04
C TYR A 58 -18.16 -19.68 9.74
N ASP A 59 -18.31 -20.01 11.03
CA ASP A 59 -19.50 -19.66 11.84
C ASP A 59 -19.33 -18.38 12.67
N SER A 60 -18.18 -17.71 12.55
CA SER A 60 -17.89 -16.48 13.26
C SER A 60 -18.07 -15.23 12.37
N LEU A 61 -18.08 -14.06 12.98
CA LEU A 61 -18.09 -12.79 12.24
C LEU A 61 -16.82 -12.65 11.40
N VAL A 62 -17.00 -12.29 10.14
CA VAL A 62 -15.90 -11.98 9.21
C VAL A 62 -15.62 -10.48 9.28
N PHE A 63 -14.39 -10.11 9.51
CA PHE A 63 -13.95 -8.71 9.52
C PHE A 63 -12.55 -8.58 8.90
N VAL A 64 -12.26 -7.38 8.43
CA VAL A 64 -10.95 -6.99 7.95
C VAL A 64 -10.15 -6.44 9.13
N ASN A 65 -8.88 -6.83 9.27
CA ASN A 65 -8.03 -6.42 10.39
C ASN A 65 -7.87 -4.88 10.50
N ASN A 66 -7.84 -4.19 9.36
CA ASN A 66 -7.82 -2.72 9.32
C ASN A 66 -8.94 -2.20 8.40
N SER A 67 -10.04 -1.76 9.00
CA SER A 67 -11.21 -1.24 8.28
C SER A 67 -10.99 0.12 7.60
N ASN A 68 -9.92 0.84 7.94
CA ASN A 68 -9.56 2.07 7.24
C ASN A 68 -8.99 1.77 5.84
N ILE A 69 -8.32 0.62 5.66
CA ILE A 69 -7.73 0.22 4.39
C ILE A 69 -8.77 -0.46 3.50
N ALA A 70 -9.54 -1.39 4.06
CA ALA A 70 -10.63 -2.06 3.34
C ALA A 70 -11.78 -2.39 4.28
N THR A 71 -12.99 -2.52 3.74
CA THR A 71 -14.14 -3.07 4.48
C THR A 71 -14.62 -4.35 3.82
N ILE A 72 -15.35 -5.17 4.61
CA ILE A 72 -16.03 -6.37 4.12
C ILE A 72 -17.52 -6.27 4.48
N GLU A 73 -18.35 -6.58 3.52
CA GLU A 73 -19.80 -6.57 3.63
C GLU A 73 -20.33 -7.97 3.32
N LYS A 74 -21.20 -8.50 4.16
CA LYS A 74 -21.88 -9.77 3.89
C LYS A 74 -23.02 -9.53 2.89
N ILE A 75 -23.01 -10.23 1.75
CA ILE A 75 -24.06 -10.16 0.74
C ILE A 75 -25.14 -11.21 1.05
N ASP A 76 -24.71 -12.44 1.34
CA ASP A 76 -25.57 -13.56 1.72
C ASP A 76 -24.84 -14.54 2.65
N SER A 77 -25.33 -15.78 2.77
CA SER A 77 -24.78 -16.80 3.70
C SER A 77 -23.31 -17.14 3.42
N LEU A 78 -22.85 -17.06 2.17
CA LEU A 78 -21.53 -17.46 1.72
C LEU A 78 -20.75 -16.34 1.03
N ASN A 79 -21.44 -15.37 0.46
CA ASN A 79 -20.85 -14.33 -0.38
C ASN A 79 -20.59 -13.06 0.41
N TYR A 80 -19.40 -12.53 0.24
CA TYR A 80 -18.93 -11.29 0.86
C TYR A 80 -18.34 -10.37 -0.21
N ARG A 81 -18.49 -9.05 -0.01
CA ARG A 81 -17.89 -8.01 -0.83
C ARG A 81 -16.78 -7.30 -0.04
N ILE A 82 -15.58 -7.26 -0.60
CA ILE A 82 -14.48 -6.46 -0.11
C ILE A 82 -14.49 -5.13 -0.86
N VAL A 83 -14.34 -4.00 -0.15
CA VAL A 83 -14.29 -2.65 -0.73
C VAL A 83 -12.96 -2.01 -0.33
N GLY A 84 -12.16 -1.58 -1.32
CA GLY A 84 -10.91 -0.85 -1.11
C GLY A 84 -11.18 0.60 -0.68
N ARG A 85 -10.59 1.06 0.42
CA ARG A 85 -10.84 2.40 0.98
C ARG A 85 -9.63 3.32 0.93
N LYS A 86 -8.49 2.85 1.37
CA LYS A 86 -7.22 3.59 1.40
C LYS A 86 -6.08 2.70 0.94
N VAL A 87 -5.05 3.31 0.36
CA VAL A 87 -3.83 2.59 -0.04
C VAL A 87 -3.19 1.93 1.17
N GLY A 88 -2.82 0.66 1.01
CA GLY A 88 -2.19 -0.12 2.06
C GLY A 88 -2.48 -1.62 1.95
N THR A 89 -2.08 -2.36 2.98
CA THR A 89 -2.31 -3.80 3.09
C THR A 89 -3.06 -4.11 4.37
N THR A 90 -3.97 -5.07 4.29
CA THR A 90 -4.71 -5.61 5.42
C THR A 90 -5.04 -7.08 5.14
N PHE A 91 -5.82 -7.73 6.00
CA PHE A 91 -6.19 -9.12 5.81
C PHE A 91 -7.50 -9.48 6.49
N ILE A 92 -8.09 -10.59 6.06
CA ILE A 92 -9.16 -11.32 6.76
C ILE A 92 -8.51 -12.57 7.35
N ASP A 93 -8.71 -12.81 8.64
CA ASP A 93 -8.24 -14.01 9.33
C ASP A 93 -9.43 -14.91 9.67
N LEU A 94 -9.44 -16.12 9.09
CA LEU A 94 -10.47 -17.13 9.31
C LEU A 94 -9.91 -18.31 10.13
N LYS A 95 -8.92 -18.07 11.00
CA LYS A 95 -8.20 -19.05 11.84
C LYS A 95 -7.33 -20.03 11.05
N SER A 96 -7.92 -20.83 10.16
CA SER A 96 -7.20 -21.85 9.37
C SER A 96 -6.71 -21.33 8.01
N VAL A 97 -7.29 -20.22 7.52
CA VAL A 97 -6.92 -19.60 6.25
C VAL A 97 -6.96 -18.08 6.36
N LYS A 98 -6.01 -17.42 5.72
CA LYS A 98 -5.88 -15.95 5.67
C LYS A 98 -6.08 -15.46 4.25
N CYS A 99 -6.83 -14.37 4.10
CA CYS A 99 -6.93 -13.62 2.85
C CYS A 99 -6.18 -12.30 3.00
N ASN A 100 -5.11 -12.12 2.26
CA ASN A 100 -4.37 -10.87 2.20
C ASN A 100 -5.06 -9.92 1.22
N ILE A 101 -5.17 -8.66 1.60
CA ILE A 101 -5.82 -7.60 0.81
C ILE A 101 -4.81 -6.49 0.60
N THR A 102 -4.55 -6.17 -0.66
CA THR A 102 -3.69 -5.04 -1.05
C THR A 102 -4.55 -4.02 -1.79
N ILE A 103 -4.57 -2.80 -1.28
CA ILE A 103 -5.26 -1.68 -1.93
C ILE A 103 -4.19 -0.76 -2.52
N ASN A 104 -4.26 -0.60 -3.84
CA ASN A 104 -3.38 0.26 -4.61
C ASN A 104 -4.04 1.62 -4.86
N ARG A 105 -3.22 2.64 -5.13
CA ARG A 105 -3.72 3.94 -5.56
C ARG A 105 -4.45 3.85 -6.90
N TYR A 106 -5.44 4.68 -7.09
CA TYR A 106 -6.12 4.79 -8.38
C TYR A 106 -5.24 5.55 -9.40
N TYR A 107 -4.58 6.64 -8.96
CA TYR A 107 -3.72 7.47 -9.79
C TYR A 107 -2.25 7.41 -9.37
N ALA A 108 -1.35 7.27 -10.34
CA ALA A 108 0.09 7.21 -10.12
C ALA A 108 0.78 8.48 -10.64
N TYR A 109 0.58 9.61 -9.98
CA TYR A 109 1.13 10.90 -10.41
C TYR A 109 2.63 11.07 -10.15
N PHE A 110 3.17 10.36 -9.17
CA PHE A 110 4.58 10.41 -8.76
C PHE A 110 4.92 9.16 -7.94
N ARG A 111 6.20 8.98 -7.66
CA ARG A 111 6.67 7.95 -6.74
C ARG A 111 6.41 8.37 -5.30
N ASP A 112 5.91 7.45 -4.47
CA ASP A 112 5.74 7.72 -3.04
C ASP A 112 7.08 8.01 -2.37
N PRO A 113 7.11 8.86 -1.33
CA PRO A 113 8.31 9.07 -0.54
C PRO A 113 8.68 7.80 0.23
N ASN A 114 9.95 7.67 0.56
CA ASN A 114 10.40 6.60 1.43
C ASN A 114 9.97 6.87 2.89
N LEU A 115 9.10 6.03 3.44
CA LEU A 115 8.56 6.14 4.80
C LEU A 115 9.36 5.30 5.82
N SER A 116 10.69 5.20 5.66
CA SER A 116 11.58 4.50 6.61
C SER A 116 11.77 5.32 7.89
N TRP A 117 10.68 5.50 8.66
CA TRP A 117 10.68 6.25 9.91
C TRP A 117 11.70 5.71 10.91
N GLY A 118 12.49 6.60 11.53
CA GLY A 118 13.50 6.25 12.50
C GLY A 118 14.81 5.73 11.90
N GLU A 119 14.88 5.52 10.58
CA GLU A 119 16.10 5.10 9.90
C GLU A 119 17.01 6.28 9.58
N GLY A 120 18.31 5.98 9.44
CA GLY A 120 19.32 6.99 9.12
C GLY A 120 19.35 7.36 7.64
N LYS A 121 20.06 8.46 7.33
CA LYS A 121 20.20 9.02 5.97
C LYS A 121 20.66 8.01 4.92
N ASN A 122 21.59 7.12 5.25
CA ASN A 122 22.11 6.13 4.29
C ASN A 122 21.03 5.14 3.85
N ILE A 123 20.12 4.76 4.73
CA ILE A 123 18.98 3.91 4.40
C ILE A 123 18.01 4.66 3.47
N VAL A 124 17.67 5.90 3.79
CA VAL A 124 16.81 6.72 2.90
C VAL A 124 17.45 6.88 1.52
N LYS A 125 18.76 7.17 1.45
CA LYS A 125 19.50 7.27 0.18
C LYS A 125 19.48 5.98 -0.64
N SER A 126 19.57 4.81 0.01
CA SER A 126 19.63 3.53 -0.70
C SER A 126 18.33 3.17 -1.42
N TYR A 127 17.19 3.69 -0.97
CA TYR A 127 15.87 3.44 -1.57
C TYR A 127 15.34 4.61 -2.41
N GLU A 128 15.91 5.82 -2.25
CA GLU A 128 15.47 6.99 -2.99
C GLU A 128 16.09 7.02 -4.40
N LEU A 129 15.24 7.13 -5.42
CA LEU A 129 15.67 7.10 -6.82
C LEU A 129 15.53 8.45 -7.52
N ARG A 130 15.06 9.48 -6.81
CA ARG A 130 14.99 10.86 -7.33
C ARG A 130 16.39 11.47 -7.41
N LEU A 131 16.51 12.55 -8.15
CA LEU A 131 17.75 13.30 -8.24
C LEU A 131 18.05 14.01 -6.90
N LEU A 132 19.12 13.59 -6.23
CA LEU A 132 19.62 14.28 -5.03
C LEU A 132 20.12 15.68 -5.40
N LYS A 133 19.59 16.71 -4.75
CA LYS A 133 19.95 18.11 -4.94
C LYS A 133 20.84 18.61 -3.81
N THR A 134 20.52 18.25 -2.57
CA THR A 134 21.25 18.70 -1.39
C THR A 134 21.36 17.58 -0.37
N ASP A 135 22.53 17.46 0.25
CA ASP A 135 22.85 16.50 1.29
C ASP A 135 23.47 17.24 2.49
N GLU A 136 22.60 17.73 3.37
CA GLU A 136 22.97 18.44 4.59
C GLU A 136 23.03 17.47 5.79
N PRO A 137 23.71 17.79 6.90
CA PRO A 137 23.80 16.92 8.07
C PRO A 137 22.45 16.38 8.56
N SER A 138 21.41 17.23 8.58
CA SER A 138 20.07 16.89 9.08
C SER A 138 18.99 16.77 8.00
N SER A 139 19.36 16.80 6.71
CA SER A 139 18.36 16.72 5.64
C SER A 139 18.89 16.16 4.31
N LEU A 140 17.95 15.70 3.47
CA LEU A 140 18.17 15.29 2.09
C LEU A 140 17.09 15.89 1.22
N LEU A 141 17.46 16.73 0.25
CA LEU A 141 16.53 17.29 -0.71
C LEU A 141 16.67 16.57 -2.05
N TYR A 142 15.56 16.03 -2.53
CA TYR A 142 15.47 15.39 -3.85
C TYR A 142 14.53 16.14 -4.77
N GLN A 143 14.89 16.18 -6.05
CA GLN A 143 14.03 16.71 -7.11
C GLN A 143 13.30 15.56 -7.81
N GLU A 144 11.98 15.71 -7.97
CA GLU A 144 11.16 14.82 -8.77
C GLU A 144 11.11 15.35 -10.22
N ASN A 145 11.55 14.54 -11.18
CA ASN A 145 11.62 14.92 -12.59
C ASN A 145 10.49 14.28 -13.43
N ASN A 146 9.85 13.24 -12.92
CA ASN A 146 8.86 12.45 -13.67
C ASN A 146 7.42 12.69 -13.22
N SER A 147 7.17 13.71 -12.39
CA SER A 147 5.84 14.05 -11.91
C SER A 147 5.30 15.33 -12.54
N VAL A 148 4.00 15.32 -12.80
CA VAL A 148 3.27 16.50 -13.28
C VAL A 148 2.85 17.45 -12.14
N CYS A 149 2.95 16.99 -10.88
CA CYS A 149 2.42 17.74 -9.73
C CYS A 149 3.41 17.89 -8.56
N LEU A 150 4.25 16.91 -8.28
CA LEU A 150 5.25 16.94 -7.21
C LEU A 150 6.59 17.46 -7.77
N LYS A 151 7.23 18.41 -7.09
CA LYS A 151 8.50 18.98 -7.56
C LYS A 151 9.69 18.57 -6.71
N TYR A 152 9.53 18.55 -5.38
CA TYR A 152 10.59 18.19 -4.45
C TYR A 152 10.07 17.29 -3.33
N VAL A 153 10.97 16.46 -2.81
CA VAL A 153 10.82 15.70 -1.57
C VAL A 153 12.00 15.99 -0.68
N HIS A 154 11.74 16.46 0.53
CA HIS A 154 12.74 16.90 1.48
C HIS A 154 12.62 16.05 2.76
N TYR A 155 13.54 15.15 2.98
CA TYR A 155 13.65 14.31 4.17
C TYR A 155 14.38 15.06 5.27
N LEU A 156 13.79 15.10 6.46
CA LEU A 156 14.33 15.77 7.64
C LEU A 156 14.64 14.75 8.73
N PHE A 157 15.79 14.90 9.34
CA PHE A 157 16.32 13.98 10.35
C PHE A 157 16.50 14.72 11.69
N SER A 158 15.95 14.13 12.76
CA SER A 158 16.19 14.52 14.14
C SER A 158 16.98 13.40 14.81
N ASP A 159 18.06 13.74 15.51
CA ASP A 159 18.96 12.75 16.11
C ASP A 159 19.40 11.64 15.15
N TYR A 160 19.76 12.04 13.91
CA TYR A 160 20.16 11.17 12.81
C TYR A 160 19.08 10.19 12.30
N LYS A 161 17.84 10.32 12.76
CA LYS A 161 16.69 9.49 12.40
C LYS A 161 15.67 10.26 11.57
N LEU A 162 15.12 9.62 10.55
CA LEU A 162 14.05 10.21 9.74
C LEU A 162 12.84 10.52 10.63
N SER A 163 12.51 11.79 10.75
CA SER A 163 11.43 12.30 11.61
C SER A 163 10.29 12.95 10.83
N SER A 164 10.60 13.60 9.70
CA SER A 164 9.57 14.22 8.86
C SER A 164 9.98 14.26 7.39
N ILE A 165 8.99 14.43 6.52
CA ILE A 165 9.15 14.53 5.08
C ILE A 165 8.28 15.69 4.59
N ASN A 166 8.90 16.64 3.91
CA ASN A 166 8.20 17.72 3.23
C ASN A 166 8.09 17.41 1.73
N MET A 167 6.90 17.52 1.19
CA MET A 167 6.61 17.35 -0.23
C MET A 167 6.10 18.67 -0.80
N TYR A 168 6.69 19.14 -1.90
CA TYR A 168 6.39 20.41 -2.52
C TYR A 168 5.62 20.19 -3.82
N PHE A 169 4.32 20.51 -3.79
CA PHE A 169 3.40 20.36 -4.93
C PHE A 169 3.21 21.66 -5.67
N LEU A 170 3.07 21.58 -6.99
CA LEU A 170 2.75 22.75 -7.82
C LEU A 170 1.37 23.29 -7.45
N PRO A 171 1.19 24.62 -7.26
CA PRO A 171 -0.07 25.21 -6.77
C PRO A 171 -1.27 24.99 -7.70
N ASN A 172 -1.01 24.87 -9.00
CA ASN A 172 -2.04 24.65 -10.03
C ASN A 172 -2.43 23.15 -10.19
N LYS A 173 -1.98 22.27 -9.29
CA LYS A 173 -2.21 20.82 -9.31
C LYS A 173 -3.02 20.31 -8.12
N THR A 174 -4.02 21.09 -7.71
CA THR A 174 -4.87 20.79 -6.56
C THR A 174 -5.73 19.54 -6.76
N VAL A 175 -6.14 19.21 -7.98
CA VAL A 175 -6.92 18.00 -8.27
C VAL A 175 -6.08 16.76 -8.02
N GLU A 176 -4.84 16.73 -8.55
CA GLU A 176 -3.90 15.64 -8.37
C GLU A 176 -3.51 15.47 -6.90
N LEU A 177 -3.32 16.60 -6.20
CA LEU A 177 -3.06 16.62 -4.76
C LEU A 177 -4.23 16.04 -3.96
N ASN A 178 -5.47 16.48 -4.23
CA ASN A 178 -6.65 15.99 -3.53
C ASN A 178 -6.89 14.48 -3.77
N ASN A 179 -6.67 14.02 -4.99
CA ASN A 179 -6.74 12.59 -5.30
C ASN A 179 -5.69 11.80 -4.50
N TYR A 180 -4.45 12.30 -4.41
CA TYR A 180 -3.41 11.68 -3.60
C TYR A 180 -3.80 11.62 -2.12
N LEU A 181 -4.25 12.73 -1.54
CA LEU A 181 -4.66 12.78 -0.14
C LEU A 181 -5.84 11.82 0.13
N ASN A 182 -6.82 11.79 -0.77
CA ASN A 182 -7.99 10.91 -0.64
C ASN A 182 -7.65 9.44 -0.76
N ASP A 183 -6.69 9.07 -1.61
CA ASP A 183 -6.29 7.68 -1.78
C ASP A 183 -5.49 7.15 -0.56
N TYR A 184 -4.66 7.99 0.05
CA TYR A 184 -3.70 7.56 1.06
C TYR A 184 -4.10 7.84 2.51
N TYR A 185 -4.82 8.94 2.79
CA TYR A 185 -4.96 9.44 4.14
C TYR A 185 -6.41 9.61 4.57
N MET A 186 -6.64 9.57 5.87
CA MET A 186 -7.90 9.90 6.50
C MET A 186 -7.87 11.36 6.93
N GLN A 187 -8.94 12.11 6.66
CA GLN A 187 -9.08 13.45 7.21
C GLN A 187 -9.17 13.37 8.73
N SER A 188 -8.37 14.16 9.42
CA SER A 188 -8.42 14.25 10.89
C SER A 188 -9.68 15.00 11.33
N ALA A 189 -10.22 14.59 12.47
CA ALA A 189 -11.29 15.36 13.14
C ALA A 189 -10.76 16.64 13.81
N GLN A 190 -9.45 16.78 13.98
CA GLN A 190 -8.82 17.98 14.51
C GLN A 190 -8.84 19.11 13.47
N THR A 191 -8.93 20.34 13.94
CA THR A 191 -8.89 21.53 13.11
C THR A 191 -7.64 22.35 13.41
N ASP A 192 -7.07 22.96 12.38
CA ASP A 192 -5.92 23.84 12.50
C ASP A 192 -6.17 25.06 11.57
N PRO A 193 -5.93 26.31 12.02
CA PRO A 193 -6.18 27.50 11.20
C PRO A 193 -5.27 27.58 9.96
N GLU A 194 -4.07 27.02 10.02
CA GLU A 194 -3.07 27.12 8.97
C GLU A 194 -2.94 25.85 8.11
N TYR A 195 -3.44 24.69 8.61
CA TYR A 195 -3.26 23.38 7.97
C TYR A 195 -4.56 22.62 7.84
N ASP A 196 -4.71 21.90 6.74
CA ASP A 196 -5.63 20.75 6.66
C ASP A 196 -4.91 19.53 7.20
N LEU A 197 -5.54 18.85 8.16
CA LEU A 197 -4.93 17.75 8.91
C LEU A 197 -5.46 16.41 8.43
N TYR A 198 -4.53 15.47 8.22
CA TYR A 198 -4.83 14.09 7.87
C TYR A 198 -3.97 13.15 8.71
N GLU A 199 -4.35 11.88 8.72
CA GLU A 199 -3.66 10.79 9.41
C GLU A 199 -3.44 9.63 8.45
N SER A 200 -2.36 8.86 8.64
CA SER A 200 -2.20 7.59 7.93
C SER A 200 -3.33 6.63 8.31
N PRO A 201 -3.72 5.68 7.42
CA PRO A 201 -4.80 4.73 7.71
C PRO A 201 -4.43 3.66 8.75
N LEU A 202 -3.20 3.71 9.28
CA LEU A 202 -2.71 2.79 10.30
C LEU A 202 -3.30 3.14 11.67
N PRO A 203 -3.44 2.17 12.60
CA PRO A 203 -3.79 2.44 13.99
C PRO A 203 -2.76 3.39 14.65
N LYS A 204 -3.21 4.27 15.55
CA LYS A 204 -2.30 5.21 16.25
C LYS A 204 -1.23 4.51 17.10
N THR A 205 -1.45 3.26 17.45
CA THR A 205 -0.50 2.40 18.17
C THR A 205 0.54 1.74 17.26
N ASP A 206 0.37 1.82 15.93
CA ASP A 206 1.34 1.30 14.98
C ASP A 206 2.59 2.20 14.98
N PRO A 207 3.81 1.66 15.15
CA PRO A 207 5.04 2.47 15.10
C PRO A 207 5.27 3.17 13.77
N LYS A 208 4.60 2.73 12.70
CA LYS A 208 4.64 3.38 11.38
C LYS A 208 3.53 4.42 11.18
N PHE A 209 2.64 4.62 12.17
CA PHE A 209 1.64 5.69 12.13
C PHE A 209 2.31 7.06 11.96
N PHE A 210 1.73 7.92 11.15
CA PHE A 210 2.21 9.29 10.96
C PHE A 210 1.04 10.26 10.70
N ASN A 211 1.29 11.53 11.02
CA ASN A 211 0.39 12.64 10.73
C ASN A 211 0.77 13.31 9.40
N VAL A 212 -0.23 13.90 8.76
CA VAL A 212 -0.07 14.65 7.53
C VAL A 212 -0.67 16.04 7.71
N LYS A 213 0.10 17.07 7.39
CA LYS A 213 -0.32 18.47 7.40
C LYS A 213 -0.18 19.04 6.00
N VAL A 214 -1.25 19.62 5.50
CA VAL A 214 -1.23 20.34 4.22
C VAL A 214 -1.38 21.83 4.54
N LYS A 215 -0.37 22.64 4.20
CA LYS A 215 -0.43 24.07 4.44
C LYS A 215 -1.45 24.74 3.51
N LYS A 216 -2.40 25.48 4.08
CA LYS A 216 -3.51 26.13 3.34
C LYS A 216 -3.04 27.27 2.44
N THR A 217 -1.93 27.91 2.81
CA THR A 217 -1.32 28.96 1.99
C THR A 217 -0.04 28.44 1.33
N PRO A 218 0.23 28.82 0.08
CA PRO A 218 1.49 28.44 -0.58
C PRO A 218 2.71 28.89 0.21
N VAL A 219 3.78 28.09 0.13
CA VAL A 219 5.09 28.44 0.70
C VAL A 219 6.07 28.76 -0.41
N ASN A 220 6.90 29.79 -0.24
CA ASN A 220 7.99 30.05 -1.16
C ASN A 220 9.17 29.13 -0.87
N PHE A 221 9.62 28.40 -1.88
CA PHE A 221 10.77 27.52 -1.80
C PHE A 221 11.54 27.57 -3.14
N ASN A 222 12.85 27.79 -3.09
CA ASN A 222 13.69 27.94 -4.29
C ASN A 222 13.12 28.97 -5.31
N ASN A 223 12.67 30.13 -4.83
CA ASN A 223 12.08 31.21 -5.61
C ASN A 223 10.80 30.85 -6.38
N ALA A 224 10.06 29.87 -5.92
CA ALA A 224 8.74 29.53 -6.46
C ALA A 224 7.77 29.15 -5.33
N ASP A 225 6.49 29.32 -5.59
CA ASP A 225 5.43 28.97 -4.63
C ASP A 225 5.00 27.51 -4.80
N TYR A 226 4.77 26.86 -3.67
CA TYR A 226 4.34 25.45 -3.60
C TYR A 226 3.28 25.24 -2.53
N ILE A 227 2.43 24.24 -2.73
CA ILE A 227 1.63 23.67 -1.63
C ILE A 227 2.54 22.71 -0.89
N LEU A 228 2.71 22.94 0.42
CA LEU A 228 3.54 22.12 1.28
C LEU A 228 2.71 21.05 1.97
N ILE A 229 3.11 19.80 1.81
CA ILE A 229 2.63 18.66 2.63
C ILE A 229 3.77 18.23 3.54
N THR A 230 3.51 18.14 4.83
CA THR A 230 4.45 17.59 5.82
C THR A 230 3.90 16.28 6.37
N LEU A 231 4.65 15.20 6.18
CA LEU A 231 4.45 13.92 6.85
C LEU A 231 5.34 13.89 8.09
N SER A 232 4.81 13.52 9.25
CA SER A 232 5.60 13.45 10.49
C SER A 232 5.17 12.26 11.35
N ASN A 233 6.15 11.48 11.79
CA ASN A 233 5.90 10.39 12.73
C ASN A 233 6.07 10.91 14.15
N PRO A 234 5.03 10.84 15.00
CA PRO A 234 5.08 11.38 16.37
C PRO A 234 6.05 10.65 17.29
N ASN A 235 6.49 9.44 16.93
CA ASN A 235 7.45 8.65 17.70
C ASN A 235 8.91 9.06 17.46
N PHE A 236 9.17 9.91 16.46
CA PHE A 236 10.51 10.41 16.08
C PHE A 236 10.49 11.93 15.99
N LYS A 237 10.66 12.60 17.14
CA LYS A 237 10.70 14.06 17.27
C LYS A 237 12.12 14.57 17.45
#